data_22100d06978f4a5df66f629f040e7a8f
#
_entry.id   22100d06978f4a5df66f629f040e7a8f
#
_cell.length_a   1.000
_cell.length_b   1.000
_cell.length_c   1.000
_cell.angle_alpha   90.00
_cell.angle_beta   90.00
_cell.angle_gamma   90.00
#
_symmetry.space_group_name_H-M   'P 1'
#
loop_
_entity.id
_entity.type
_entity.pdbx_description
1 polymer ?
#
loop_
_entity_poly.entity_id
_entity_poly.type
_entity_poly.pdbx_seq_one_letter_code
_entity_poly.pdbx_strand_id
1 'polypeptide(L)'
;MTAVRIAKAEDKKAFYDLWKICFGDSDAFCDWFFRNRFAPDYSVVLETEGKIVSCMQAFPYTLWIRGREIPGAMLCGVSTHPDYRKKGYMGQIFTYEMKLLREKGCLVAPHTPAVLQSYFPFGHFPVADAAYLTCDG
;
A
#
# COMPACT_ATOMS: atom_id res chain seq x y z
N MET A 1 19.14 11.87 7.34
CA MET A 1 18.08 11.58 8.34
C MET A 1 17.00 10.76 7.65
N THR A 2 16.46 9.76 8.31
CA THR A 2 15.37 8.91 7.80
C THR A 2 14.08 9.25 8.54
N ALA A 3 12.99 9.51 7.81
CA ALA A 3 11.70 9.86 8.39
C ALA A 3 10.54 9.19 7.64
N VAL A 4 9.52 8.80 8.39
CA VAL A 4 8.22 8.35 7.82
C VAL A 4 7.22 9.48 7.98
N ARG A 5 6.46 9.75 6.95
CA ARG A 5 5.41 10.76 6.95
C ARG A 5 4.24 10.37 6.07
N ILE A 6 3.11 11.04 6.28
CA ILE A 6 1.96 10.97 5.36
C ILE A 6 2.41 11.51 4.00
N ALA A 7 1.92 10.87 2.95
CA ALA A 7 2.19 11.30 1.59
C ALA A 7 1.48 12.62 1.26
N LYS A 8 2.01 13.31 0.27
CA LYS A 8 1.44 14.52 -0.30
C LYS A 8 1.10 14.29 -1.77
N ALA A 9 0.30 15.16 -2.35
CA ALA A 9 -0.06 15.07 -3.77
C ALA A 9 1.18 15.10 -4.69
N GLU A 10 2.19 15.88 -4.32
CA GLU A 10 3.46 16.01 -5.06
C GLU A 10 4.31 14.74 -5.04
N ASP A 11 4.12 13.84 -4.07
CA ASP A 11 4.87 12.57 -3.98
C ASP A 11 4.41 11.54 -5.03
N LYS A 12 3.32 11.79 -5.74
CA LYS A 12 2.72 10.87 -6.71
C LYS A 12 3.72 10.27 -7.68
N LYS A 13 4.66 11.07 -8.17
CA LYS A 13 5.70 10.59 -9.08
C LYS A 13 6.61 9.56 -8.42
N ALA A 14 7.00 9.78 -7.17
CA ALA A 14 7.85 8.83 -6.43
C ALA A 14 7.14 7.49 -6.20
N PHE A 15 5.84 7.51 -5.90
CA PHE A 15 5.03 6.29 -5.83
C PHE A 15 4.97 5.55 -7.16
N TYR A 16 4.75 6.28 -8.25
CA TYR A 16 4.71 5.70 -9.60
C TYR A 16 6.04 5.04 -9.96
N ASP A 17 7.15 5.74 -9.75
CA ASP A 17 8.49 5.24 -10.06
C ASP A 17 8.82 3.98 -9.22
N LEU A 18 8.53 3.98 -7.92
CA LEU A 18 8.70 2.81 -7.05
C LEU A 18 7.83 1.64 -7.47
N TRP A 19 6.59 1.90 -7.89
CA TRP A 19 5.70 0.86 -8.41
C TRP A 19 6.28 0.21 -9.65
N LYS A 20 6.73 1.00 -10.62
CA LYS A 20 7.37 0.48 -11.85
C LYS A 20 8.61 -0.37 -11.56
N ILE A 21 9.46 0.09 -10.63
CA ILE A 21 10.67 -0.64 -10.22
C ILE A 21 10.34 -1.96 -9.51
N CYS A 22 9.31 -1.97 -8.65
CA CYS A 22 9.04 -3.10 -7.76
C CYS A 22 8.08 -4.14 -8.35
N PHE A 23 7.13 -3.73 -9.18
CA PHE A 23 6.05 -4.61 -9.68
C PHE A 23 6.09 -4.82 -11.19
N GLY A 24 6.61 -3.88 -11.96
CA GLY A 24 6.77 -4.02 -13.42
C GLY A 24 5.46 -4.00 -14.20
N ASP A 25 4.36 -3.52 -13.61
CA ASP A 25 3.08 -3.39 -14.30
C ASP A 25 3.16 -2.46 -15.52
N SER A 26 2.23 -2.62 -16.45
CA SER A 26 2.18 -1.82 -17.67
C SER A 26 1.95 -0.33 -17.37
N ASP A 27 2.43 0.54 -18.26
CA ASP A 27 2.21 1.98 -18.13
C ASP A 27 0.72 2.32 -18.14
N ALA A 28 -0.08 1.65 -18.98
CA ALA A 28 -1.51 1.85 -19.05
C ALA A 28 -2.22 1.57 -17.71
N PHE A 29 -1.83 0.49 -17.01
CA PHE A 29 -2.36 0.20 -15.68
C PHE A 29 -1.90 1.24 -14.66
N CYS A 30 -0.61 1.56 -14.61
CA CYS A 30 -0.07 2.53 -13.67
C CYS A 30 -0.71 3.92 -13.87
N ASP A 31 -0.83 4.39 -15.10
CA ASP A 31 -1.46 5.67 -15.43
C ASP A 31 -2.92 5.72 -14.96
N TRP A 32 -3.66 4.63 -15.21
CA TRP A 32 -5.04 4.52 -14.73
C TRP A 32 -5.11 4.52 -13.21
N PHE A 33 -4.28 3.69 -12.55
CA PHE A 33 -4.28 3.55 -11.09
C PHE A 33 -3.96 4.88 -10.40
N PHE A 34 -2.87 5.52 -10.78
CA PHE A 34 -2.43 6.78 -10.17
C PHE A 34 -3.32 7.97 -10.50
N ARG A 35 -4.11 7.88 -11.58
CA ARG A 35 -5.15 8.88 -11.89
C ARG A 35 -6.39 8.72 -11.03
N ASN A 36 -6.80 7.49 -10.75
CA ASN A 36 -8.13 7.19 -10.19
C ASN A 36 -8.10 6.71 -8.74
N ARG A 37 -6.97 6.18 -8.24
CA ARG A 37 -6.90 5.51 -6.94
C ARG A 37 -5.84 6.08 -5.99
N PHE A 38 -4.96 6.94 -6.44
CA PHE A 38 -3.95 7.54 -5.57
C PHE A 38 -4.61 8.44 -4.52
N ALA A 39 -4.48 8.06 -3.25
CA ALA A 39 -5.04 8.76 -2.10
C ALA A 39 -3.89 9.12 -1.12
N PRO A 40 -3.24 10.28 -1.30
CA PRO A 40 -2.07 10.64 -0.49
C PRO A 40 -2.39 10.72 1.00
N ASP A 41 -3.57 11.17 1.39
CA ASP A 41 -3.99 11.27 2.80
C ASP A 41 -4.14 9.90 3.50
N TYR A 42 -4.18 8.81 2.73
CA TYR A 42 -4.23 7.43 3.20
C TYR A 42 -2.93 6.67 2.91
N SER A 43 -1.87 7.35 2.56
CA SER A 43 -0.63 6.73 2.10
C SER A 43 0.56 7.30 2.85
N VAL A 44 1.61 6.51 3.00
CA VAL A 44 2.83 6.92 3.70
C VAL A 44 4.08 6.71 2.85
N VAL A 45 5.06 7.54 3.10
CA VAL A 45 6.39 7.46 2.49
C VAL A 45 7.47 7.41 3.56
N LEU A 46 8.56 6.73 3.26
CA LEU A 46 9.81 6.83 4.00
C LEU A 46 10.83 7.55 3.13
N GLU A 47 11.30 8.64 3.69
CA GLU A 47 12.29 9.50 3.06
C GLU A 47 13.62 9.37 3.79
N THR A 48 14.70 9.25 3.04
CA THR A 48 16.08 9.27 3.54
C THR A 48 16.95 10.05 2.57
N GLU A 49 17.81 10.92 3.10
CA GLU A 49 18.71 11.77 2.30
C GLU A 49 17.97 12.57 1.20
N GLY A 50 16.77 13.07 1.53
CA GLY A 50 15.94 13.84 0.60
C GLY A 50 15.29 13.03 -0.53
N LYS A 51 15.28 11.69 -0.42
CA LYS A 51 14.68 10.79 -1.42
C LYS A 51 13.64 9.89 -0.78
N ILE A 52 12.51 9.72 -1.44
CA ILE A 52 11.52 8.72 -1.08
C ILE A 52 12.02 7.37 -1.60
N VAL A 53 12.28 6.45 -0.68
CA VAL A 53 12.86 5.13 -0.99
C VAL A 53 11.95 3.96 -0.63
N SER A 54 10.89 4.22 0.13
CA SER A 54 9.88 3.23 0.46
C SER A 54 8.51 3.91 0.58
N CYS A 55 7.47 3.22 0.19
CA CYS A 55 6.10 3.72 0.31
C CYS A 55 5.10 2.59 0.49
N MET A 56 3.96 2.95 1.06
CA MET A 56 2.76 2.12 1.14
C MET A 56 1.57 2.97 0.77
N GLN A 57 0.72 2.46 -0.10
CA GLN A 57 -0.50 3.10 -0.49
C GLN A 57 -1.70 2.46 0.20
N ALA A 58 -2.65 3.27 0.57
CA ALA A 58 -3.98 2.83 0.93
C ALA A 58 -5.00 3.76 0.30
N PHE A 59 -6.20 3.26 0.09
CA PHE A 59 -7.34 4.08 -0.31
C PHE A 59 -8.59 3.63 0.45
N PRO A 60 -9.53 4.56 0.75
CA PRO A 60 -10.73 4.23 1.50
C PRO A 60 -11.53 3.14 0.80
N TYR A 61 -11.97 2.17 1.58
CA TYR A 61 -12.70 1.01 1.10
C TYR A 61 -13.75 0.58 2.15
N THR A 62 -14.94 0.25 1.70
CA THR A 62 -15.98 -0.29 2.58
C THR A 62 -16.14 -1.77 2.32
N LEU A 63 -16.02 -2.58 3.36
CA LEU A 63 -16.25 -4.02 3.29
C LEU A 63 -17.64 -4.35 3.80
N TRP A 64 -18.30 -5.28 3.11
CA TRP A 64 -19.50 -5.91 3.60
C TRP A 64 -19.15 -7.22 4.30
N ILE A 65 -19.33 -7.25 5.62
CA ILE A 65 -19.05 -8.43 6.43
C ILE A 65 -20.31 -8.80 7.20
N ARG A 66 -20.87 -9.97 6.90
CA ARG A 66 -22.08 -10.49 7.56
C ARG A 66 -23.24 -9.49 7.55
N GLY A 67 -23.47 -8.84 6.41
CA GLY A 67 -24.56 -7.87 6.23
C GLY A 67 -24.34 -6.50 6.87
N ARG A 68 -23.11 -6.19 7.27
CA ARG A 68 -22.73 -4.88 7.82
C ARG A 68 -21.64 -4.22 7.01
N GLU A 69 -21.75 -2.92 6.86
CA GLU A 69 -20.68 -2.08 6.30
C GLU A 69 -19.58 -1.87 7.34
N ILE A 70 -18.36 -2.20 6.98
CA ILE A 70 -17.18 -2.02 7.82
C ILE A 70 -16.24 -1.04 7.11
N PRO A 71 -15.96 0.13 7.71
CA PRO A 71 -15.02 1.07 7.12
C PRO A 71 -13.59 0.52 7.16
N GLY A 72 -12.89 0.67 6.07
CA GLY A 72 -11.52 0.19 5.94
C GLY A 72 -10.72 0.95 4.89
N ALA A 73 -9.50 0.52 4.68
CA ALA A 73 -8.67 0.98 3.59
C ALA A 73 -7.96 -0.20 2.94
N MET A 74 -8.03 -0.28 1.61
CA MET A 74 -7.31 -1.29 0.83
C MET A 74 -5.84 -0.90 0.75
N LEU A 75 -4.96 -1.77 1.27
CA LEU A 75 -3.51 -1.58 1.15
C LEU A 75 -3.04 -2.06 -0.22
N CYS A 76 -2.13 -1.33 -0.82
CA CYS A 76 -1.51 -1.69 -2.09
C CYS A 76 -0.16 -1.01 -2.28
N GLY A 77 0.61 -1.47 -3.28
CA GLY A 77 1.85 -0.83 -3.68
C GLY A 77 2.89 -0.70 -2.58
N VAL A 78 2.92 -1.67 -1.64
CA VAL A 78 3.97 -1.68 -0.59
C VAL A 78 5.30 -1.96 -1.25
N SER A 79 6.15 -0.97 -1.33
CA SER A 79 7.39 -1.03 -2.10
C SER A 79 8.56 -0.38 -1.39
N THR A 80 9.73 -0.96 -1.59
CA THR A 80 11.01 -0.41 -1.17
C THR A 80 11.99 -0.55 -2.33
N HIS A 81 12.64 0.55 -2.68
CA HIS A 81 13.66 0.56 -3.73
C HIS A 81 14.72 -0.52 -3.47
N PRO A 82 15.13 -1.30 -4.47
CA PRO A 82 16.06 -2.43 -4.27
C PRO A 82 17.30 -2.10 -3.46
N ASP A 83 17.95 -0.96 -3.72
CA ASP A 83 19.19 -0.53 -3.04
C ASP A 83 18.99 -0.17 -1.56
N TYR A 84 17.73 -0.05 -1.13
CA TYR A 84 17.37 0.35 0.24
C TYR A 84 16.65 -0.77 1.01
N ARG A 85 16.58 -1.97 0.45
CA ARG A 85 15.98 -3.15 1.12
C ARG A 85 16.83 -3.65 2.29
N LYS A 86 16.25 -4.52 3.11
CA LYS A 86 16.88 -5.15 4.30
C LYS A 86 17.33 -4.15 5.38
N LYS A 87 16.76 -2.95 5.41
CA LYS A 87 17.01 -1.90 6.42
C LYS A 87 15.82 -1.70 7.37
N GLY A 88 14.83 -2.60 7.36
CA GLY A 88 13.64 -2.51 8.21
C GLY A 88 12.64 -1.42 7.81
N TYR A 89 12.75 -0.85 6.61
CA TYR A 89 11.88 0.27 6.16
C TYR A 89 10.43 -0.15 5.99
N MET A 90 10.18 -1.37 5.50
CA MET A 90 8.82 -1.90 5.41
C MET A 90 8.12 -1.91 6.78
N GLY A 91 8.81 -2.33 7.84
CA GLY A 91 8.26 -2.32 9.20
C GLY A 91 7.92 -0.92 9.69
N GLN A 92 8.77 0.06 9.39
CA GLN A 92 8.54 1.45 9.80
C GLN A 92 7.31 2.05 9.08
N ILE A 93 7.21 1.90 7.76
CA ILE A 93 6.04 2.41 7.01
C ILE A 93 4.76 1.67 7.41
N PHE A 94 4.83 0.35 7.63
CA PHE A 94 3.67 -0.44 8.01
C PHE A 94 3.13 -0.03 9.38
N THR A 95 4.00 0.14 10.37
CA THR A 95 3.60 0.60 11.71
C THR A 95 2.96 1.99 11.66
N TYR A 96 3.53 2.90 10.88
CA TYR A 96 2.99 4.25 10.73
C TYR A 96 1.63 4.23 10.01
N GLU A 97 1.51 3.46 8.94
CA GLU A 97 0.28 3.31 8.16
C GLU A 97 -0.87 2.76 9.02
N MET A 98 -0.64 1.70 9.79
CA MET A 98 -1.68 1.12 10.64
C MET A 98 -2.18 2.12 11.70
N LYS A 99 -1.30 2.96 12.23
CA LYS A 99 -1.68 4.05 13.14
C LYS A 99 -2.53 5.10 12.42
N LEU A 100 -2.09 5.55 11.25
CA LEU A 100 -2.81 6.53 10.43
C LEU A 100 -4.22 6.04 10.08
N LEU A 101 -4.34 4.80 9.61
CA LEU A 101 -5.65 4.24 9.23
C LEU A 101 -6.59 4.10 10.44
N ARG A 102 -6.06 3.72 11.61
CA ARG A 102 -6.83 3.69 12.85
C ARG A 102 -7.35 5.08 13.22
N GLU A 103 -6.51 6.11 13.14
CA GLU A 103 -6.88 7.50 13.42
C GLU A 103 -7.96 8.02 12.44
N LYS A 104 -7.97 7.50 11.21
CA LYS A 104 -9.01 7.77 10.21
C LYS A 104 -10.31 6.95 10.40
N GLY A 105 -10.37 6.10 11.41
CA GLY A 105 -11.55 5.29 11.71
C GLY A 105 -11.65 4.00 10.89
N CYS A 106 -10.60 3.60 10.18
CA CYS A 106 -10.56 2.32 9.49
C CYS A 106 -10.45 1.17 10.49
N LEU A 107 -11.36 0.21 10.41
CA LEU A 107 -11.40 -0.96 11.28
C LEU A 107 -10.69 -2.17 10.66
N VAL A 108 -10.52 -2.18 9.36
CA VAL A 108 -9.89 -3.26 8.59
C VAL A 108 -8.98 -2.68 7.50
N ALA A 109 -7.90 -3.39 7.21
CA ALA A 109 -6.94 -3.03 6.17
C ALA A 109 -6.65 -4.26 5.31
N PRO A 110 -7.57 -4.64 4.40
CA PRO A 110 -7.37 -5.79 3.52
C PRO A 110 -6.34 -5.51 2.44
N HIS A 111 -5.71 -6.55 1.95
CA HIS A 111 -4.82 -6.49 0.78
C HIS A 111 -4.61 -7.87 0.17
N THR A 112 -4.13 -7.89 -1.06
CA THR A 112 -3.68 -9.10 -1.77
C THR A 112 -2.17 -9.04 -1.89
N PRO A 113 -1.41 -9.71 -1.00
CA PRO A 113 0.04 -9.59 -0.98
C PRO A 113 0.71 -10.36 -2.12
N ALA A 114 1.75 -9.78 -2.72
CA ALA A 114 2.61 -10.50 -3.66
C ALA A 114 3.43 -11.60 -2.96
N VAL A 115 3.85 -11.34 -1.72
CA VAL A 115 4.55 -12.31 -0.86
C VAL A 115 3.87 -12.34 0.51
N LEU A 116 3.00 -13.33 0.69
CA LEU A 116 2.14 -13.45 1.87
C LEU A 116 2.93 -13.43 3.19
N GLN A 117 4.00 -14.20 3.28
CA GLN A 117 4.79 -14.36 4.50
C GLN A 117 5.42 -13.06 5.01
N SER A 118 5.60 -12.07 4.11
CA SER A 118 6.17 -10.77 4.48
C SER A 118 5.29 -9.98 5.45
N TYR A 119 4.01 -10.34 5.57
CA TYR A 119 3.03 -9.62 6.41
C TYR A 119 2.74 -10.31 7.74
N PHE A 120 3.17 -11.55 7.93
CA PHE A 120 2.96 -12.28 9.19
C PHE A 120 3.56 -11.57 10.42
N PRO A 121 4.76 -10.97 10.35
CA PRO A 121 5.31 -10.24 11.49
C PRO A 121 4.47 -9.04 11.91
N PHE A 122 3.57 -8.55 11.05
CA PHE A 122 2.68 -7.41 11.32
C PHE A 122 1.27 -7.84 11.72
N GLY A 123 1.02 -9.14 11.92
CA GLY A 123 -0.29 -9.66 12.33
C GLY A 123 -1.31 -9.77 11.20
N HIS A 124 -0.89 -9.70 9.94
CA HIS A 124 -1.76 -9.90 8.79
C HIS A 124 -1.67 -11.33 8.30
N PHE A 125 -2.81 -12.01 8.29
CA PHE A 125 -2.94 -13.41 7.90
C PHE A 125 -4.03 -13.59 6.85
N PRO A 126 -3.98 -14.67 6.04
CA PRO A 126 -5.06 -14.95 5.09
C PRO A 126 -6.38 -15.16 5.82
N VAL A 127 -7.44 -14.54 5.30
CA VAL A 127 -8.80 -14.66 5.83
C VAL A 127 -9.77 -15.21 4.78
N ALA A 128 -9.41 -15.17 3.51
CA ALA A 128 -10.18 -15.70 2.39
C ALA A 128 -9.26 -15.98 1.19
N ASP A 129 -9.68 -16.89 0.35
CA ASP A 129 -9.08 -17.13 -0.96
C ASP A 129 -9.72 -16.23 -2.01
N ALA A 130 -8.93 -15.77 -2.98
CA ALA A 130 -9.44 -15.06 -4.13
C ALA A 130 -9.86 -16.04 -5.22
N ALA A 131 -11.10 -15.94 -5.71
CA ALA A 131 -11.57 -16.69 -6.85
C ALA A 131 -11.37 -15.87 -8.14
N TYR A 132 -10.81 -16.49 -9.15
CA TYR A 132 -10.61 -15.89 -10.47
C TYR A 132 -11.50 -16.61 -11.48
N LEU A 133 -12.22 -15.83 -12.27
CA LEU A 133 -12.94 -16.33 -13.42
C LEU A 133 -12.13 -15.96 -14.68
N THR A 134 -11.71 -16.97 -15.43
CA THR A 134 -11.16 -16.78 -16.78
C THR A 134 -12.29 -16.91 -17.77
N CYS A 135 -12.49 -15.89 -18.59
CA CYS A 135 -13.39 -15.95 -19.72
C CYS A 135 -12.52 -16.07 -20.97
N ASP A 136 -12.74 -17.14 -21.75
CA ASP A 136 -12.20 -17.24 -23.09
C ASP A 136 -13.00 -16.26 -23.97
N GLY A 137 -12.31 -15.23 -24.48
CA GLY A 137 -12.87 -14.19 -25.34
C GLY A 137 -13.03 -14.65 -26.78
#